data_906235c2c92e2f2cd838e4a40e390160
#
_entry.id   906235c2c92e2f2cd838e4a40e390160
#
_cell.length_a   1.000
_cell.length_b   1.000
_cell.length_c   1.000
_cell.angle_alpha   90.00
_cell.angle_beta   90.00
_cell.angle_gamma   90.00
#
_symmetry.space_group_name_H-M   'P 1'
#
loop_
_entity.id
_entity.type
_entity.pdbx_description
1 polymer ?
#
loop_
_entity_poly.entity_id
_entity_poly.type
_entity_poly.pdbx_seq_one_letter_code
_entity_poly.pdbx_strand_id
1 'polypeptide(L)'
;MLGHLKTVKILAKFIVCLAVVWPTFANARVDRLEILSRTPFADGFEFGPAGAYERIKGRLHFAIDPADPANTPIVDIHLAPVDLRGLITFSAEFILLKPADPSLGNGRLLYDVNNRGSLTALGSLNNARWSNDPTDLADAGNGFLMFLGYSYLSSAWNWDVTTGDDRLQIDLPIARENSTTITGPVAAEITVDEVTDAAPFAWGFSRGYEPASADHTLATLTRRLN
;
A
#
# COMPACT_ATOMS: atom_id res chain seq x y z
N MET A 1 51.15 -74.24 -1.82
CA MET A 1 49.77 -74.00 -2.33
C MET A 1 49.30 -72.74 -1.74
N LEU A 2 49.34 -71.69 -2.55
CA LEU A 2 48.90 -70.30 -2.14
C LEU A 2 47.43 -70.14 -2.44
N GLY A 3 46.64 -69.86 -1.38
CA GLY A 3 45.23 -69.48 -1.52
C GLY A 3 45.08 -67.93 -1.60
N HIS A 4 44.51 -67.47 -2.71
CA HIS A 4 44.21 -66.03 -2.92
C HIS A 4 42.99 -65.60 -2.11
N LEU A 5 43.19 -64.69 -1.15
CA LEU A 5 42.09 -63.90 -0.54
C LEU A 5 41.72 -62.80 -1.44
N LYS A 6 40.48 -62.78 -1.97
CA LYS A 6 39.92 -61.67 -2.70
C LYS A 6 39.33 -60.66 -1.71
N THR A 7 39.92 -59.46 -1.65
CA THR A 7 39.46 -58.36 -0.88
C THR A 7 38.32 -57.70 -1.64
N VAL A 8 37.07 -57.73 -1.10
CA VAL A 8 35.91 -57.02 -1.63
C VAL A 8 35.92 -55.58 -1.04
N LYS A 9 36.19 -54.62 -1.86
CA LYS A 9 36.05 -53.19 -1.48
C LYS A 9 34.57 -52.78 -1.62
N ILE A 10 33.90 -52.57 -0.50
CA ILE A 10 32.58 -52.00 -0.44
C ILE A 10 32.75 -50.48 -0.54
N LEU A 11 32.35 -49.92 -1.69
CA LEU A 11 32.33 -48.47 -1.93
C LEU A 11 31.01 -47.93 -1.41
N ALA A 12 30.99 -47.38 -0.18
CA ALA A 12 29.83 -46.68 0.36
C ALA A 12 29.68 -45.35 -0.36
N LYS A 13 28.65 -45.22 -1.21
CA LYS A 13 28.25 -43.96 -1.82
C LYS A 13 27.45 -43.16 -0.78
N PHE A 14 28.06 -42.15 -0.18
CA PHE A 14 27.35 -41.11 0.57
C PHE A 14 26.63 -40.21 -0.42
N ILE A 15 25.29 -40.33 -0.51
CA ILE A 15 24.44 -39.34 -1.17
C ILE A 15 24.23 -38.24 -0.15
N VAL A 16 24.95 -37.13 -0.31
CA VAL A 16 24.67 -35.88 0.41
C VAL A 16 23.47 -35.24 -0.29
N CYS A 17 22.28 -35.37 0.28
CA CYS A 17 21.13 -34.56 -0.10
C CYS A 17 21.39 -33.12 0.34
N LEU A 18 21.85 -32.30 -0.60
CA LEU A 18 21.87 -30.84 -0.41
C LEU A 18 20.42 -30.38 -0.42
N ALA A 19 19.84 -30.18 0.76
CA ALA A 19 18.56 -29.49 0.88
C ALA A 19 18.80 -28.02 0.46
N VAL A 20 18.46 -27.70 -0.76
CA VAL A 20 18.39 -26.29 -1.22
C VAL A 20 17.19 -25.67 -0.50
N VAL A 21 17.46 -25.01 0.62
CA VAL A 21 16.49 -24.14 1.26
C VAL A 21 16.35 -22.92 0.33
N TRP A 22 15.35 -22.94 -0.53
CA TRP A 22 14.95 -21.71 -1.21
C TRP A 22 14.45 -20.73 -0.16
N PRO A 23 15.00 -19.51 -0.11
CA PRO A 23 14.41 -18.48 0.73
C PRO A 23 13.00 -18.26 0.19
N THR A 24 11.99 -18.65 0.95
CA THR A 24 10.62 -18.21 0.74
C THR A 24 10.58 -16.75 1.15
N PHE A 25 10.74 -15.86 0.19
CA PHE A 25 10.43 -14.46 0.43
C PHE A 25 8.94 -14.38 0.72
N ALA A 26 8.60 -13.95 1.92
CA ALA A 26 7.25 -13.55 2.25
C ALA A 26 6.93 -12.35 1.38
N ASN A 27 6.14 -12.59 0.38
CA ASN A 27 5.66 -11.54 -0.50
C ASN A 27 4.20 -11.30 -0.17
N ALA A 28 3.88 -10.11 0.34
CA ALA A 28 2.55 -9.58 0.17
C ALA A 28 2.26 -9.66 -1.34
N ARG A 29 1.47 -10.64 -1.73
CA ARG A 29 1.23 -10.92 -3.14
C ARG A 29 0.01 -10.14 -3.60
N VAL A 30 0.15 -9.42 -4.71
CA VAL A 30 -1.02 -8.98 -5.46
C VAL A 30 -1.73 -10.23 -5.98
N ASP A 31 -2.88 -10.54 -5.39
CA ASP A 31 -3.69 -11.71 -5.73
C ASP A 31 -4.53 -11.44 -7.00
N ARG A 32 -5.01 -10.20 -7.16
CA ARG A 32 -5.82 -9.78 -8.31
C ARG A 32 -5.65 -8.28 -8.58
N LEU A 33 -5.58 -7.94 -9.85
CA LEU A 33 -5.68 -6.58 -10.35
C LEU A 33 -7.08 -6.36 -10.93
N GLU A 34 -7.78 -5.33 -10.46
CA GLU A 34 -9.08 -4.93 -10.95
C GLU A 34 -8.99 -3.56 -11.61
N ILE A 35 -9.33 -3.49 -12.89
CA ILE A 35 -9.40 -2.23 -13.63
C ILE A 35 -10.84 -1.72 -13.55
N LEU A 36 -11.03 -0.55 -12.95
CA LEU A 36 -12.33 0.10 -12.81
C LEU A 36 -12.60 1.06 -13.97
N SER A 37 -11.57 1.74 -14.46
CA SER A 37 -11.67 2.62 -15.62
C SER A 37 -10.36 2.72 -16.36
N ARG A 38 -10.47 2.98 -17.68
CA ARG A 38 -9.36 3.30 -18.57
C ARG A 38 -9.84 4.39 -19.52
N THR A 39 -9.19 5.54 -19.49
CA THR A 39 -9.55 6.71 -20.28
C THR A 39 -8.31 7.38 -20.85
N PRO A 40 -8.40 8.13 -21.94
CA PRO A 40 -7.33 9.03 -22.34
C PRO A 40 -7.04 10.00 -21.19
N PHE A 41 -5.76 10.31 -20.98
CA PHE A 41 -5.33 11.36 -20.05
C PHE A 41 -5.15 12.67 -20.85
N ALA A 42 -5.53 13.80 -20.28
CA ALA A 42 -5.42 15.12 -20.89
C ALA A 42 -6.06 15.15 -22.30
N ASP A 43 -7.25 14.55 -22.44
CA ASP A 43 -8.00 14.45 -23.73
C ASP A 43 -7.17 13.89 -24.89
N GLY A 44 -6.17 13.04 -24.58
CA GLY A 44 -5.29 12.46 -25.59
C GLY A 44 -4.19 13.38 -26.08
N PHE A 45 -3.86 14.43 -25.32
CA PHE A 45 -2.73 15.31 -25.63
C PHE A 45 -1.45 14.50 -25.82
N GLU A 46 -0.68 14.84 -26.85
CA GLU A 46 0.59 14.16 -27.14
C GLU A 46 1.76 14.85 -26.44
N PHE A 47 2.45 14.08 -25.59
CA PHE A 47 3.62 14.53 -24.86
C PHE A 47 4.90 14.24 -25.64
N GLY A 48 5.03 14.90 -26.81
CA GLY A 48 6.21 14.76 -27.68
C GLY A 48 6.48 13.30 -28.07
N PRO A 49 7.74 12.82 -27.93
CA PRO A 49 8.10 11.45 -28.36
C PRO A 49 7.36 10.33 -27.61
N ALA A 50 6.84 10.61 -26.42
CA ALA A 50 6.12 9.62 -25.62
C ALA A 50 4.65 9.46 -26.05
N GLY A 51 4.15 10.32 -26.94
CA GLY A 51 2.79 10.26 -27.45
C GLY A 51 1.73 10.57 -26.40
N ALA A 52 0.50 10.17 -26.67
CA ALA A 52 -0.61 10.31 -25.75
C ALA A 52 -0.47 9.36 -24.55
N TYR A 53 -1.10 9.74 -23.44
CA TYR A 53 -1.16 8.94 -22.20
C TYR A 53 -2.57 8.42 -21.95
N GLU A 54 -2.64 7.26 -21.31
CA GLU A 54 -3.87 6.75 -20.72
C GLU A 54 -3.81 6.81 -19.20
N ARG A 55 -4.99 7.03 -18.63
CA ARG A 55 -5.23 7.00 -17.19
C ARG A 55 -6.01 5.74 -16.85
N ILE A 56 -5.48 4.96 -15.91
CA ILE A 56 -6.10 3.74 -15.42
C ILE A 56 -6.35 3.92 -13.93
N LYS A 57 -7.60 3.74 -13.52
CA LYS A 57 -7.96 3.59 -12.09
C LYS A 57 -8.37 2.16 -11.82
N GLY A 58 -8.06 1.69 -10.64
CA GLY A 58 -8.41 0.33 -10.27
C GLY A 58 -8.15 0.03 -8.82
N ARG A 59 -8.17 -1.26 -8.53
CA ARG A 59 -7.96 -1.79 -7.20
C ARG A 59 -7.00 -2.96 -7.24
N LEU A 60 -5.99 -2.92 -6.38
CA LEU A 60 -5.07 -4.01 -6.11
C LEU A 60 -5.66 -4.83 -4.96
N HIS A 61 -5.85 -6.11 -5.17
CA HIS A 61 -6.26 -7.04 -4.13
C HIS A 61 -5.05 -7.83 -3.67
N PHE A 62 -4.86 -7.89 -2.37
CA PHE A 62 -3.73 -8.55 -1.73
C PHE A 62 -4.21 -9.72 -0.89
N ALA A 63 -3.34 -10.71 -0.75
CA ALA A 63 -3.50 -11.79 0.19
C ALA A 63 -2.17 -12.07 0.89
N ILE A 64 -2.19 -12.13 2.21
CA ILE A 64 -1.00 -12.40 3.04
C ILE A 64 -1.26 -13.58 3.96
N ASP A 65 -0.23 -14.39 4.19
CA ASP A 65 -0.28 -15.48 5.14
C ASP A 65 0.09 -14.95 6.55
N PRO A 66 -0.82 -14.98 7.53
CA PRO A 66 -0.51 -14.57 8.89
C PRO A 66 0.52 -15.45 9.59
N ALA A 67 0.74 -16.68 9.12
CA ALA A 67 1.72 -17.61 9.67
C ALA A 67 3.12 -17.44 9.07
N ASP A 68 3.28 -16.64 8.02
CA ASP A 68 4.58 -16.38 7.42
C ASP A 68 5.48 -15.58 8.40
N PRO A 69 6.70 -16.08 8.71
CA PRO A 69 7.62 -15.40 9.62
C PRO A 69 7.93 -13.94 9.28
N ALA A 70 7.90 -13.55 8.00
CA ALA A 70 8.13 -12.18 7.60
C ALA A 70 6.97 -11.24 7.94
N ASN A 71 5.78 -11.78 8.19
CA ASN A 71 4.61 -11.01 8.62
C ASN A 71 4.51 -10.87 10.15
N THR A 72 5.37 -11.58 10.91
CA THR A 72 5.41 -11.52 12.38
C THR A 72 5.51 -10.10 12.97
N PRO A 73 6.20 -9.11 12.33
CA PRO A 73 6.25 -7.74 12.84
C PRO A 73 4.91 -6.98 12.78
N ILE A 74 3.92 -7.49 12.03
CA ILE A 74 2.61 -6.83 11.92
C ILE A 74 1.84 -7.09 13.20
N VAL A 75 1.55 -6.03 13.93
CA VAL A 75 0.84 -6.09 15.23
C VAL A 75 -0.55 -6.70 15.02
N ASP A 76 -0.92 -7.62 15.91
CA ASP A 76 -2.22 -8.27 15.93
C ASP A 76 -2.63 -8.99 14.64
N ILE A 77 -1.68 -9.34 13.78
CA ILE A 77 -1.96 -10.01 12.51
C ILE A 77 -2.77 -11.31 12.70
N HIS A 78 -2.50 -12.06 13.77
CA HIS A 78 -3.18 -13.32 14.08
C HIS A 78 -4.63 -13.14 14.56
N LEU A 79 -5.04 -11.89 14.84
CA LEU A 79 -6.41 -11.52 15.23
C LEU A 79 -7.22 -10.97 14.04
N ALA A 80 -6.58 -10.79 12.89
CA ALA A 80 -7.26 -10.37 11.68
C ALA A 80 -8.08 -11.51 11.07
N PRO A 81 -9.24 -11.24 10.46
CA PRO A 81 -10.05 -12.26 9.80
C PRO A 81 -9.30 -12.86 8.62
N VAL A 82 -9.42 -14.17 8.44
CA VAL A 82 -8.87 -14.90 7.31
C VAL A 82 -9.98 -15.42 6.40
N ASP A 83 -9.67 -15.56 5.12
CA ASP A 83 -10.55 -16.20 4.14
C ASP A 83 -10.51 -17.74 4.23
N LEU A 84 -11.23 -18.44 3.35
CA LEU A 84 -11.28 -19.90 3.33
C LEU A 84 -9.92 -20.57 3.04
N ARG A 85 -8.94 -19.82 2.55
CA ARG A 85 -7.57 -20.28 2.32
C ARG A 85 -6.67 -20.07 3.54
N GLY A 86 -7.18 -19.45 4.61
CA GLY A 86 -6.41 -19.05 5.79
C GLY A 86 -5.59 -17.76 5.56
N LEU A 87 -5.87 -17.00 4.52
CA LEU A 87 -5.14 -15.79 4.17
C LEU A 87 -5.93 -14.54 4.60
N ILE A 88 -5.21 -13.52 5.04
CA ILE A 88 -5.76 -12.19 5.28
C ILE A 88 -5.81 -11.45 3.95
N THR A 89 -6.99 -10.98 3.56
CA THR A 89 -7.20 -10.27 2.31
C THR A 89 -7.52 -8.81 2.55
N PHE A 90 -7.02 -7.95 1.66
CA PHE A 90 -7.29 -6.51 1.68
C PHE A 90 -7.15 -5.93 0.27
N SER A 91 -7.58 -4.68 0.09
CA SER A 91 -7.47 -4.03 -1.21
C SER A 91 -7.05 -2.57 -1.10
N ALA A 92 -6.35 -2.07 -2.12
CA ALA A 92 -5.91 -0.70 -2.22
C ALA A 92 -6.27 -0.12 -3.58
N GLU A 93 -6.81 1.09 -3.60
CA GLU A 93 -7.05 1.84 -4.83
C GLU A 93 -5.73 2.31 -5.43
N PHE A 94 -5.70 2.43 -6.75
CA PHE A 94 -4.55 2.96 -7.46
C PHE A 94 -4.94 3.83 -8.66
N ILE A 95 -4.02 4.72 -9.02
CA ILE A 95 -4.02 5.47 -10.27
C ILE A 95 -2.71 5.22 -10.99
N LEU A 96 -2.80 4.89 -12.28
CA LEU A 96 -1.66 4.72 -13.18
C LEU A 96 -1.85 5.64 -14.40
N LEU A 97 -0.86 6.49 -14.65
CA LEU A 97 -0.71 7.22 -15.91
C LEU A 97 0.45 6.61 -16.67
N LYS A 98 0.23 6.22 -17.91
CA LYS A 98 1.29 5.62 -18.74
C LYS A 98 1.12 5.97 -20.21
N PRO A 99 2.17 5.89 -21.04
CA PRO A 99 2.01 6.00 -22.48
C PRO A 99 0.94 5.04 -22.99
N ALA A 100 0.04 5.54 -23.83
CA ALA A 100 -1.02 4.74 -24.46
C ALA A 100 -0.40 3.65 -25.35
N ASP A 101 0.65 4.00 -26.07
CA ASP A 101 1.54 3.03 -26.71
C ASP A 101 2.76 2.77 -25.81
N PRO A 102 2.87 1.59 -25.18
CA PRO A 102 3.96 1.28 -24.27
C PRO A 102 5.35 1.33 -24.94
N SER A 103 5.43 1.20 -26.25
CA SER A 103 6.70 1.25 -27.00
C SER A 103 7.31 2.65 -27.04
N LEU A 104 6.51 3.68 -26.83
CA LEU A 104 6.94 5.08 -26.76
C LEU A 104 7.38 5.50 -25.35
N GLY A 105 7.16 4.66 -24.34
CA GLY A 105 7.63 4.90 -22.99
C GLY A 105 9.11 4.60 -22.80
N ASN A 106 9.70 5.16 -21.74
CA ASN A 106 11.12 4.92 -21.40
C ASN A 106 11.35 3.64 -20.57
N GLY A 107 10.30 2.84 -20.32
CA GLY A 107 10.34 1.61 -19.50
C GLY A 107 10.52 1.85 -18.01
N ARG A 108 10.39 3.08 -17.52
CA ARG A 108 10.56 3.43 -16.10
C ARG A 108 9.23 3.80 -15.46
N LEU A 109 9.08 3.38 -14.21
CA LEU A 109 7.94 3.69 -13.36
C LEU A 109 8.39 4.65 -12.24
N LEU A 110 7.70 5.77 -12.11
CA LEU A 110 7.75 6.59 -10.92
C LEU A 110 6.60 6.16 -9.99
N TYR A 111 6.95 5.66 -8.80
CA TYR A 111 5.97 5.34 -7.79
C TYR A 111 5.84 6.50 -6.80
N ASP A 112 4.65 7.09 -6.74
CA ASP A 112 4.32 8.17 -5.81
C ASP A 112 3.81 7.58 -4.49
N VAL A 113 4.61 7.70 -3.43
CA VAL A 113 4.19 7.41 -2.06
C VAL A 113 3.34 8.59 -1.61
N ASN A 114 2.06 8.52 -1.90
CA ASN A 114 1.10 9.59 -1.61
C ASN A 114 1.02 9.93 -0.12
N ASN A 115 0.55 11.12 0.19
CA ASN A 115 0.33 11.55 1.57
C ASN A 115 -1.16 11.41 1.91
N ARG A 116 -1.51 10.37 2.67
CA ARG A 116 -2.90 10.05 3.06
C ARG A 116 -3.86 10.11 1.88
N GLY A 117 -3.50 9.35 0.84
CA GLY A 117 -4.31 9.24 -0.38
C GLY A 117 -4.21 10.42 -1.34
N SER A 118 -3.51 11.51 -0.96
CA SER A 118 -3.31 12.68 -1.82
C SER A 118 -2.06 12.53 -2.67
N LEU A 119 -2.22 12.66 -3.99
CA LEU A 119 -1.13 12.57 -4.96
C LEU A 119 -0.20 13.77 -4.84
N THR A 120 1.12 13.53 -4.79
CA THR A 120 2.09 14.59 -4.53
C THR A 120 3.10 14.81 -5.65
N ALA A 121 3.46 13.77 -6.37
CA ALA A 121 4.58 13.85 -7.30
C ALA A 121 4.28 14.67 -8.56
N LEU A 122 3.03 14.69 -9.05
CA LEU A 122 2.67 15.53 -10.20
C LEU A 122 2.78 17.02 -9.87
N GLY A 123 2.30 17.44 -8.70
CA GLY A 123 2.46 18.81 -8.23
C GLY A 123 3.94 19.18 -8.07
N SER A 124 4.74 18.30 -7.49
CA SER A 124 6.14 18.56 -7.16
C SER A 124 7.08 18.50 -8.36
N LEU A 125 6.87 17.56 -9.29
CA LEU A 125 7.79 17.30 -10.40
C LEU A 125 7.34 17.94 -11.72
N ASN A 126 6.03 17.98 -11.95
CA ASN A 126 5.45 18.54 -13.17
C ASN A 126 4.92 19.97 -12.98
N ASN A 127 5.03 20.54 -11.78
CA ASN A 127 4.39 21.80 -11.44
C ASN A 127 2.89 21.81 -11.82
N ALA A 128 2.24 20.66 -11.63
CA ALA A 128 0.84 20.44 -11.95
C ALA A 128 -0.08 21.08 -10.89
N ARG A 129 -1.32 21.33 -11.26
CA ARG A 129 -2.38 21.59 -10.29
C ARG A 129 -2.49 20.42 -9.30
N TRP A 130 -2.73 20.71 -8.03
CA TRP A 130 -3.02 19.67 -7.04
C TRP A 130 -4.35 18.99 -7.38
N SER A 131 -4.30 17.70 -7.62
CA SER A 131 -5.47 16.88 -7.93
C SER A 131 -5.23 15.44 -7.44
N ASN A 132 -6.23 14.86 -6.79
CA ASN A 132 -6.22 13.44 -6.42
C ASN A 132 -6.85 12.58 -7.52
N ASP A 133 -7.41 13.20 -8.54
CA ASP A 133 -7.99 12.56 -9.72
C ASP A 133 -7.53 13.25 -11.00
N PRO A 134 -6.25 13.11 -11.40
CA PRO A 134 -5.71 13.80 -12.55
C PRO A 134 -6.37 13.33 -13.84
N THR A 135 -6.99 14.26 -14.61
CA THR A 135 -7.75 13.95 -15.81
C THR A 135 -7.41 14.82 -17.00
N ASP A 136 -7.09 16.09 -16.77
CA ASP A 136 -6.91 17.09 -17.80
C ASP A 136 -5.45 17.58 -17.93
N LEU A 137 -5.21 18.51 -18.86
CA LEU A 137 -3.87 19.03 -19.13
C LEU A 137 -3.30 19.87 -17.96
N ALA A 138 -4.16 20.51 -17.15
CA ALA A 138 -3.69 21.24 -15.97
C ALA A 138 -3.16 20.28 -14.90
N ASP A 139 -3.66 19.05 -14.85
CA ASP A 139 -3.17 17.97 -13.99
C ASP A 139 -1.85 17.38 -14.49
N ALA A 140 -1.52 17.55 -15.77
CA ALA A 140 -0.21 17.21 -16.31
C ALA A 140 0.84 18.29 -16.00
N GLY A 141 0.42 19.53 -15.73
CA GLY A 141 1.29 20.67 -15.51
C GLY A 141 2.21 20.96 -16.71
N ASN A 142 3.52 21.03 -16.50
CA ASN A 142 4.49 21.18 -17.58
C ASN A 142 4.79 19.85 -18.32
N GLY A 143 4.18 18.75 -17.90
CA GLY A 143 4.33 17.44 -18.53
C GLY A 143 5.71 16.79 -18.37
N PHE A 144 6.57 17.26 -17.48
CA PHE A 144 7.97 16.81 -17.38
C PHE A 144 8.12 15.29 -17.37
N LEU A 145 7.39 14.57 -16.52
CA LEU A 145 7.44 13.11 -16.46
C LEU A 145 6.95 12.46 -17.76
N MET A 146 5.86 13.03 -18.34
CA MET A 146 5.23 12.51 -19.54
C MET A 146 6.12 12.71 -20.77
N PHE A 147 6.70 13.89 -20.95
CA PHE A 147 7.64 14.14 -22.07
C PHE A 147 8.87 13.25 -22.01
N LEU A 148 9.27 12.80 -20.81
CA LEU A 148 10.36 11.84 -20.61
C LEU A 148 9.90 10.38 -20.75
N GLY A 149 8.62 10.10 -20.99
CA GLY A 149 8.08 8.76 -21.19
C GLY A 149 7.94 7.91 -19.93
N TYR A 150 7.90 8.51 -18.73
CA TYR A 150 7.69 7.77 -17.48
C TYR A 150 6.24 7.30 -17.35
N SER A 151 6.07 6.09 -16.82
CA SER A 151 4.79 5.72 -16.18
C SER A 151 4.78 6.27 -14.75
N TYR A 152 3.62 6.78 -14.32
CA TYR A 152 3.38 7.27 -12.96
C TYR A 152 2.35 6.37 -12.29
N LEU A 153 2.65 5.87 -11.09
CA LEU A 153 1.74 5.04 -10.31
C LEU A 153 1.68 5.56 -8.88
N SER A 154 0.48 5.69 -8.36
CA SER A 154 0.23 5.86 -6.93
C SER A 154 -0.80 4.85 -6.46
N SER A 155 -0.62 4.27 -5.28
CA SER A 155 -1.61 3.37 -4.65
C SER A 155 -1.80 3.72 -3.19
N ALA A 156 -2.99 3.45 -2.66
CA ALA A 156 -3.31 3.67 -1.26
C ALA A 156 -2.45 2.79 -0.35
N TRP A 157 -2.01 3.34 0.78
CA TRP A 157 -1.21 2.64 1.78
C TRP A 157 -1.54 3.04 3.22
N ASN A 158 -2.18 4.19 3.44
CA ASN A 158 -2.61 4.65 4.76
C ASN A 158 -4.03 4.17 5.06
N TRP A 159 -4.24 3.59 6.24
CA TRP A 159 -5.56 3.15 6.70
C TRP A 159 -6.44 4.31 7.19
N ASP A 160 -5.81 5.38 7.66
CA ASP A 160 -6.43 6.50 8.38
C ASP A 160 -6.90 7.64 7.45
N VAL A 161 -7.06 7.37 6.17
CA VAL A 161 -7.50 8.35 5.18
C VAL A 161 -8.98 8.67 5.32
N THR A 162 -9.33 9.95 5.45
CA THR A 162 -10.72 10.40 5.39
C THR A 162 -11.27 10.26 3.99
N THR A 163 -12.54 9.87 3.87
CA THR A 163 -13.23 9.78 2.56
C THR A 163 -13.44 11.17 1.96
N GLY A 164 -13.51 11.23 0.63
CA GLY A 164 -13.73 12.47 -0.14
C GLY A 164 -12.47 13.00 -0.80
N ASP A 165 -12.64 14.03 -1.62
CA ASP A 165 -11.59 14.70 -2.38
C ASP A 165 -10.76 13.72 -3.22
N ASP A 166 -11.40 12.67 -3.74
CA ASP A 166 -10.81 11.59 -4.56
C ASP A 166 -9.52 10.97 -3.99
N ARG A 167 -9.31 11.05 -2.67
CA ARG A 167 -8.16 10.43 -2.01
C ARG A 167 -8.18 8.93 -2.16
N LEU A 168 -7.04 8.35 -2.49
CA LEU A 168 -6.88 6.91 -2.59
C LEU A 168 -7.11 6.23 -1.24
N GLN A 169 -7.99 5.22 -1.24
CA GLN A 169 -8.40 4.47 -0.05
C GLN A 169 -7.81 3.06 -0.06
N ILE A 170 -7.39 2.61 1.12
CA ILE A 170 -7.09 1.21 1.39
C ILE A 170 -8.18 0.62 2.28
N ASP A 171 -8.64 -0.57 1.95
CA ASP A 171 -9.62 -1.33 2.73
C ASP A 171 -8.89 -2.46 3.47
N LEU A 172 -8.61 -2.23 4.74
CA LEU A 172 -7.90 -3.18 5.60
C LEU A 172 -8.88 -3.89 6.53
N PRO A 173 -8.67 -5.19 6.80
CA PRO A 173 -9.44 -5.92 7.81
C PRO A 173 -9.14 -5.39 9.21
N ILE A 174 -10.14 -5.42 10.07
CA ILE A 174 -10.02 -5.00 11.46
C ILE A 174 -9.74 -6.23 12.34
N ALA A 175 -8.61 -6.24 13.01
CA ALA A 175 -8.28 -7.24 14.01
C ALA A 175 -9.25 -7.11 15.23
N ARG A 176 -9.67 -8.25 15.78
CA ARG A 176 -10.60 -8.31 16.90
C ARG A 176 -10.18 -9.39 17.90
N GLU A 177 -10.24 -9.08 19.17
CA GLU A 177 -10.04 -10.06 20.23
C GLU A 177 -11.40 -10.57 20.73
N ASN A 178 -11.67 -11.87 20.60
CA ASN A 178 -12.94 -12.49 20.98
C ASN A 178 -14.17 -11.72 20.42
N SER A 179 -14.07 -11.31 19.14
CA SER A 179 -15.08 -10.50 18.43
C SER A 179 -15.27 -9.07 18.98
N THR A 180 -14.44 -8.65 19.94
CA THR A 180 -14.46 -7.32 20.53
C THR A 180 -13.41 -6.43 19.86
N THR A 181 -13.70 -5.14 19.75
CA THR A 181 -12.73 -4.14 19.27
C THR A 181 -11.55 -4.06 20.24
N ILE A 182 -10.34 -4.15 19.69
CA ILE A 182 -9.10 -3.97 20.47
C ILE A 182 -8.99 -2.49 20.85
N THR A 183 -8.74 -2.24 22.13
CA THR A 183 -8.53 -0.88 22.65
C THR A 183 -7.13 -0.74 23.22
N GLY A 184 -6.60 0.48 23.17
CA GLY A 184 -5.27 0.78 23.70
C GLY A 184 -5.06 2.28 23.90
N PRO A 185 -3.94 2.68 24.52
CA PRO A 185 -3.61 4.08 24.68
C PRO A 185 -3.30 4.71 23.33
N VAL A 186 -3.91 5.87 23.05
CA VAL A 186 -3.67 6.69 21.88
C VAL A 186 -3.24 8.08 22.33
N ALA A 187 -2.22 8.63 21.68
CA ALA A 187 -1.81 10.02 21.86
C ALA A 187 -2.07 10.78 20.56
N ALA A 188 -2.73 11.92 20.65
CA ALA A 188 -2.97 12.81 19.53
C ALA A 188 -2.65 14.24 19.94
N GLU A 189 -2.08 15.02 19.03
CA GLU A 189 -1.95 16.46 19.18
C GLU A 189 -3.06 17.13 18.37
N ILE A 190 -3.83 17.97 19.03
CA ILE A 190 -5.00 18.63 18.46
C ILE A 190 -4.76 20.14 18.54
N THR A 191 -4.77 20.79 17.38
CA THR A 191 -4.80 22.25 17.29
C THR A 191 -6.20 22.69 16.96
N VAL A 192 -6.74 23.62 17.74
CA VAL A 192 -8.05 24.22 17.49
C VAL A 192 -7.85 25.69 17.14
N ASP A 193 -8.34 26.10 15.97
CA ASP A 193 -8.23 27.46 15.45
C ASP A 193 -9.46 28.30 15.82
N GLU A 194 -10.53 27.66 16.25
CA GLU A 194 -11.79 28.28 16.65
C GLU A 194 -12.26 27.74 18.01
N VAL A 195 -13.11 28.48 18.69
CA VAL A 195 -13.75 28.02 19.93
C VAL A 195 -14.65 26.83 19.63
N THR A 196 -14.34 25.69 20.19
CA THR A 196 -15.10 24.44 20.01
C THR A 196 -15.19 23.68 21.32
N ASP A 197 -16.26 22.93 21.48
CA ASP A 197 -16.48 21.99 22.58
C ASP A 197 -16.18 20.53 22.22
N ALA A 198 -15.79 20.29 20.97
CA ALA A 198 -15.47 18.96 20.45
C ALA A 198 -14.27 19.01 19.50
N ALA A 199 -13.39 18.03 19.64
CA ALA A 199 -12.28 17.81 18.72
C ALA A 199 -12.07 16.31 18.51
N PRO A 200 -11.86 15.85 17.26
CA PRO A 200 -11.60 14.43 16.98
C PRO A 200 -10.21 14.01 17.49
N PHE A 201 -10.05 12.76 17.90
CA PHE A 201 -8.74 12.13 18.08
C PHE A 201 -8.11 11.83 16.72
N ALA A 202 -7.88 12.88 15.95
CA ALA A 202 -7.34 12.82 14.61
C ALA A 202 -6.31 13.93 14.41
N TRP A 203 -5.43 13.76 13.45
CA TRP A 203 -4.51 14.80 13.03
C TRP A 203 -4.74 15.12 11.54
N GLY A 204 -4.99 16.38 11.22
CA GLY A 204 -5.21 16.83 9.84
C GLY A 204 -6.34 16.06 9.14
N PHE A 205 -6.03 15.43 8.01
CA PHE A 205 -6.97 14.65 7.19
C PHE A 205 -7.05 13.17 7.58
N SER A 206 -6.63 12.81 8.79
CA SER A 206 -6.68 11.44 9.29
C SER A 206 -8.07 11.10 9.85
N ARG A 207 -8.45 9.83 9.74
CA ARG A 207 -9.54 9.30 10.55
C ARG A 207 -9.13 9.33 12.03
N GLY A 208 -10.04 9.78 12.87
CA GLY A 208 -9.85 9.75 14.32
C GLY A 208 -10.01 8.36 14.89
N TYR A 209 -9.48 8.19 16.10
CA TYR A 209 -9.82 7.05 16.93
C TYR A 209 -11.09 7.37 17.73
N GLU A 210 -11.93 6.36 17.92
CA GLU A 210 -13.09 6.46 18.81
C GLU A 210 -12.63 6.23 20.25
N PRO A 211 -13.11 7.03 21.22
CA PRO A 211 -12.82 6.77 22.62
C PRO A 211 -13.44 5.44 23.06
N ALA A 212 -12.75 4.70 23.92
CA ALA A 212 -13.24 3.42 24.45
C ALA A 212 -14.52 3.59 25.30
N SER A 213 -14.78 4.78 25.81
CA SER A 213 -15.97 5.15 26.58
C SER A 213 -16.38 6.57 26.27
N ALA A 214 -17.69 6.80 26.12
CA ALA A 214 -18.28 8.13 26.06
C ALA A 214 -18.61 8.73 27.44
N ASP A 215 -18.27 8.05 28.51
CA ASP A 215 -18.50 8.54 29.89
C ASP A 215 -17.47 9.63 30.22
N HIS A 216 -17.93 10.88 30.20
CA HIS A 216 -17.10 12.05 30.51
C HIS A 216 -16.55 12.06 31.94
N THR A 217 -17.14 11.30 32.87
CA THR A 217 -16.62 11.21 34.23
C THR A 217 -15.29 10.48 34.32
N LEU A 218 -14.95 9.69 33.33
CA LEU A 218 -13.67 8.99 33.19
C LEU A 218 -12.57 9.85 32.54
N ALA A 219 -12.93 11.04 32.03
CA ALA A 219 -11.98 11.95 31.41
C ALA A 219 -11.29 12.86 32.41
N THR A 220 -10.02 13.14 32.21
CA THR A 220 -9.25 14.10 33.00
C THR A 220 -8.66 15.18 32.07
N LEU A 221 -9.00 16.44 32.38
CA LEU A 221 -8.40 17.57 31.68
C LEU A 221 -7.34 18.22 32.57
N THR A 222 -6.12 18.35 32.08
CA THR A 222 -5.06 19.06 32.77
C THR A 222 -4.57 20.24 31.90
N ARG A 223 -4.17 21.34 32.54
CA ARG A 223 -3.53 22.46 31.85
C ARG A 223 -2.23 22.86 32.54
N ARG A 224 -1.28 23.31 31.76
CA ARG A 224 -0.08 23.95 32.32
C ARG A 224 -0.49 25.34 32.87
N LEU A 225 -0.12 25.61 34.11
CA LEU A 225 -0.17 26.96 34.66
C LEU A 225 1.18 27.63 34.28
N ASN A 226 1.11 28.82 33.70
CA ASN A 226 2.28 29.65 33.38
C ASN A 226 2.84 30.25 34.66
#